data_a930b55a3c36188dc540467312ed1d86
#
_entry.id   a930b55a3c36188dc540467312ed1d86
#
_cell.length_a   1.000
_cell.length_b   1.000
_cell.length_c   1.000
_cell.angle_alpha   90.00
_cell.angle_beta   90.00
_cell.angle_gamma   90.00
#
_symmetry.space_group_name_H-M   'P 1'
#
loop_
_entity.id
_entity.type
_entity.pdbx_description
1 polymer ?
#
loop_
_entity_poly.entity_id
_entity_poly.type
_entity_poly.pdbx_seq_one_letter_code
_entity_poly.pdbx_strand_id
1 'polypeptide(L)'
;RDFYAAPRFSPDGSRLAWLEWDMPGMPWDGTEVMVADVAEGRLGHARSVAGGPTESVFQPEWSPDGVLHFVSDRTDWWNLYREEPDGTQRNLTPLEAEFGVPLWELGYATYAFLSDGRIACVYRRDGVHHLGMLDPIIGGVDR
;
A
#
# COMPACT_ATOMS: atom_id res chain seq x y z
N ARG A 1 -3.24 15.72 11.87
CA ARG A 1 -2.74 14.38 12.22
C ARG A 1 -1.51 14.47 13.11
N ASP A 2 -1.32 13.45 13.94
CA ASP A 2 -0.16 13.40 14.85
C ASP A 2 1.07 12.80 14.17
N PHE A 3 0.88 11.85 13.22
CA PHE A 3 1.95 11.12 12.57
C PHE A 3 1.79 11.05 11.06
N TYR A 4 2.92 11.10 10.36
CA TYR A 4 3.06 10.94 8.92
C TYR A 4 4.22 10.00 8.61
N ALA A 5 4.05 9.10 7.62
CA ALA A 5 5.09 8.15 7.22
C ALA A 5 5.03 7.81 5.73
N ALA A 6 6.09 7.17 5.24
CA ALA A 6 6.19 6.58 3.91
C ALA A 6 5.76 7.50 2.74
N PRO A 7 6.25 8.75 2.63
CA PRO A 7 5.94 9.58 1.47
C PRO A 7 6.51 8.98 0.18
N ARG A 8 5.68 8.91 -0.88
CA ARG A 8 6.03 8.37 -2.19
C ARG A 8 5.48 9.24 -3.30
N PHE A 9 6.35 9.76 -4.15
CA PHE A 9 5.92 10.43 -5.37
C PHE A 9 5.52 9.43 -6.45
N SER A 10 4.50 9.78 -7.25
CA SER A 10 4.23 9.09 -8.51
C SER A 10 5.42 9.22 -9.46
N PRO A 11 5.60 8.30 -10.42
CA PRO A 11 6.76 8.30 -11.33
C PRO A 11 6.94 9.62 -12.11
N ASP A 12 5.86 10.31 -12.41
CA ASP A 12 5.85 11.62 -13.09
C ASP A 12 6.01 12.82 -12.13
N GLY A 13 6.03 12.57 -10.81
CA GLY A 13 6.15 13.59 -9.78
C GLY A 13 4.89 14.44 -9.56
N SER A 14 3.79 14.13 -10.23
CA SER A 14 2.55 14.92 -10.17
C SER A 14 1.68 14.64 -8.95
N ARG A 15 1.92 13.54 -8.24
CA ARG A 15 1.17 13.15 -7.05
C ARG A 15 2.10 12.67 -5.94
N LEU A 16 1.66 12.87 -4.70
CA LEU A 16 2.30 12.32 -3.50
C LEU A 16 1.31 11.45 -2.75
N ALA A 17 1.73 10.24 -2.38
CA ALA A 17 1.05 9.38 -1.43
C ALA A 17 1.80 9.34 -0.12
N TRP A 18 1.09 9.17 1.02
CA TRP A 18 1.69 8.99 2.34
C TRP A 18 0.75 8.25 3.28
N LEU A 19 1.27 7.80 4.42
CA LEU A 19 0.50 7.28 5.55
C LEU A 19 0.31 8.36 6.60
N GLU A 20 -0.86 8.38 7.26
CA GLU A 20 -1.11 9.21 8.43
C GLU A 20 -2.01 8.52 9.45
N TRP A 21 -1.82 8.82 10.74
CA TRP A 21 -2.65 8.33 11.84
C TRP A 21 -2.56 9.25 13.04
N ASP A 22 -3.39 9.02 14.06
CA ASP A 22 -3.48 9.83 15.27
C ASP A 22 -3.38 8.99 16.54
N MET A 23 -2.89 9.60 17.61
CA MET A 23 -2.96 9.06 18.96
C MET A 23 -4.41 8.81 19.39
N PRO A 24 -4.69 7.83 20.26
CA PRO A 24 -3.76 6.89 20.88
C PRO A 24 -3.48 5.65 20.02
N GLY A 25 -4.01 5.58 18.78
CA GLY A 25 -3.83 4.46 17.87
C GLY A 25 -2.36 4.29 17.44
N MET A 26 -1.98 3.05 17.24
CA MET A 26 -0.72 2.71 16.59
C MET A 26 -0.98 2.47 15.08
N PRO A 27 0.04 2.56 14.21
CA PRO A 27 -0.17 2.41 12.77
C PRO A 27 -0.75 1.04 12.35
N TRP A 28 -0.64 0.02 13.19
CA TRP A 28 -1.27 -1.29 12.97
C TRP A 28 -2.70 -1.41 13.50
N ASP A 29 -3.19 -0.44 14.28
CA ASP A 29 -4.59 -0.38 14.72
C ASP A 29 -5.47 0.32 13.68
N GLY A 30 -4.96 1.41 13.11
CA GLY A 30 -5.65 2.18 12.09
C GLY A 30 -4.74 3.23 11.47
N THR A 31 -4.70 3.28 10.15
CA THR A 31 -3.86 4.17 9.35
C THR A 31 -4.58 4.50 8.06
N GLU A 32 -4.38 5.70 7.51
CA GLU A 32 -4.92 6.08 6.21
C GLU A 32 -3.81 6.26 5.17
N VAL A 33 -4.03 5.79 3.95
CA VAL A 33 -3.28 6.19 2.76
C VAL A 33 -3.92 7.44 2.19
N MET A 34 -3.16 8.51 2.16
CA MET A 34 -3.56 9.79 1.58
C MET A 34 -2.86 10.02 0.25
N VAL A 35 -3.53 10.73 -0.66
CA VAL A 35 -2.96 11.19 -1.93
C VAL A 35 -3.32 12.64 -2.15
N ALA A 36 -2.36 13.43 -2.63
CA ALA A 36 -2.58 14.80 -3.13
C ALA A 36 -1.84 15.03 -4.44
N ASP A 37 -2.38 15.90 -5.27
CA ASP A 37 -1.67 16.41 -6.43
C ASP A 37 -0.53 17.33 -5.99
N VAL A 38 0.53 17.35 -6.79
CA VAL A 38 1.70 18.22 -6.59
C VAL A 38 1.83 19.14 -7.79
N ALA A 39 1.67 20.43 -7.56
CA ALA A 39 1.84 21.47 -8.57
C ALA A 39 2.67 22.61 -8.02
N GLU A 40 3.63 23.10 -8.79
CA GLU A 40 4.51 24.22 -8.41
C GLU A 40 5.18 24.05 -7.03
N GLY A 41 5.54 22.79 -6.67
CA GLY A 41 6.15 22.47 -5.39
C GLY A 41 5.21 22.55 -4.17
N ARG A 42 3.89 22.56 -4.40
CA ARG A 42 2.86 22.59 -3.36
C ARG A 42 1.94 21.39 -3.46
N LEU A 43 1.48 20.93 -2.29
CA LEU A 43 0.43 19.91 -2.20
C LEU A 43 -0.94 20.56 -2.41
N GLY A 44 -1.72 19.94 -3.27
CA GLY A 44 -3.14 20.24 -3.45
C GLY A 44 -4.00 19.68 -2.32
N HIS A 45 -5.30 19.56 -2.57
CA HIS A 45 -6.24 18.96 -1.62
C HIS A 45 -5.96 17.47 -1.48
N ALA A 46 -5.74 17.01 -0.25
CA ALA A 46 -5.52 15.59 0.04
C ALA A 46 -6.85 14.83 0.08
N ARG A 47 -6.86 13.62 -0.46
CA ARG A 47 -7.96 12.66 -0.33
C ARG A 47 -7.48 11.38 0.33
N SER A 48 -8.33 10.76 1.14
CA SER A 48 -8.12 9.41 1.63
C SER A 48 -8.40 8.41 0.51
N VAL A 49 -7.52 7.42 0.35
CA VAL A 49 -7.66 6.32 -0.61
C VAL A 49 -8.15 5.07 0.09
N ALA A 50 -7.55 4.74 1.23
CA ALA A 50 -7.82 3.53 1.99
C ALA A 50 -7.42 3.72 3.44
N GLY A 51 -7.86 2.80 4.30
CA GLY A 51 -7.57 2.85 5.72
C GLY A 51 -8.66 3.52 6.52
N GLY A 52 -8.40 3.67 7.80
CA GLY A 52 -9.32 4.28 8.75
C GLY A 52 -9.02 3.86 10.18
N PRO A 53 -9.92 4.16 11.14
CA PRO A 53 -9.67 3.90 12.56
C PRO A 53 -9.59 2.42 12.95
N THR A 54 -10.07 1.53 12.09
CA THR A 54 -10.09 0.06 12.29
C THR A 54 -9.55 -0.71 11.08
N GLU A 55 -8.86 -0.02 10.19
CA GLU A 55 -8.17 -0.61 9.04
C GLU A 55 -6.73 -0.09 9.03
N SER A 56 -5.78 -1.01 9.07
CA SER A 56 -4.37 -0.69 8.91
C SER A 56 -3.94 -0.81 7.46
N VAL A 57 -3.23 0.19 6.97
CA VAL A 57 -2.65 0.21 5.63
C VAL A 57 -1.13 0.35 5.72
N PHE A 58 -0.44 -0.26 4.76
CA PHE A 58 1.00 -0.41 4.80
C PHE A 58 1.61 -0.21 3.42
N GLN A 59 2.80 0.39 3.36
CA GLN A 59 3.64 0.53 2.18
C GLN A 59 2.86 1.04 0.93
N PRO A 60 2.40 2.30 0.90
CA PRO A 60 1.93 2.90 -0.34
C PRO A 60 3.09 3.00 -1.34
N GLU A 61 2.90 2.50 -2.56
CA GLU A 61 3.88 2.55 -3.65
C GLU A 61 3.18 2.77 -4.99
N TRP A 62 3.86 3.47 -5.88
CA TRP A 62 3.38 3.69 -7.24
C TRP A 62 4.03 2.67 -8.18
N SER A 63 3.21 2.02 -9.01
CA SER A 63 3.72 1.23 -10.12
C SER A 63 4.41 2.12 -11.19
N PRO A 64 5.23 1.55 -12.08
CA PRO A 64 5.88 2.31 -13.15
C PRO A 64 4.92 3.09 -14.05
N ASP A 65 3.68 2.63 -14.22
CA ASP A 65 2.61 3.28 -14.97
C ASP A 65 1.74 4.23 -14.12
N GLY A 66 2.13 4.50 -12.87
CA GLY A 66 1.52 5.51 -12.01
C GLY A 66 0.23 5.07 -11.31
N VAL A 67 0.01 3.78 -11.12
CA VAL A 67 -1.09 3.24 -10.32
C VAL A 67 -0.66 3.05 -8.87
N LEU A 68 -1.46 3.54 -7.92
CA LEU A 68 -1.18 3.38 -6.51
C LEU A 68 -1.50 1.97 -6.03
N HIS A 69 -0.56 1.39 -5.29
CA HIS A 69 -0.70 0.11 -4.61
C HIS A 69 -0.41 0.28 -3.12
N PHE A 70 -0.99 -0.58 -2.31
CA PHE A 70 -0.79 -0.60 -0.85
C PHE A 70 -1.21 -1.95 -0.29
N VAL A 71 -0.79 -2.25 0.93
CA VAL A 71 -1.26 -3.42 1.68
C VAL A 71 -2.32 -2.95 2.69
N SER A 72 -3.40 -3.73 2.87
CA SER A 72 -4.47 -3.46 3.83
C SER A 72 -4.91 -4.74 4.52
N ASP A 73 -5.28 -4.63 5.81
CA ASP A 73 -5.79 -5.71 6.64
C ASP A 73 -7.33 -5.82 6.64
N ARG A 74 -8.04 -5.07 5.79
CA ARG A 74 -9.52 -4.98 5.74
C ARG A 74 -10.28 -6.31 5.59
N THR A 75 -9.56 -7.38 5.20
CA THR A 75 -10.10 -8.74 5.06
C THR A 75 -9.62 -9.68 6.15
N ASP A 76 -9.18 -9.15 7.29
CA ASP A 76 -8.53 -9.88 8.41
C ASP A 76 -7.16 -10.50 8.04
N TRP A 77 -6.70 -10.24 6.81
CA TRP A 77 -5.38 -10.61 6.29
C TRP A 77 -4.76 -9.42 5.57
N TRP A 78 -3.47 -9.20 5.78
CA TRP A 78 -2.74 -8.14 5.09
C TRP A 78 -2.52 -8.49 3.63
N ASN A 79 -3.49 -8.13 2.78
CA ASN A 79 -3.45 -8.37 1.35
C ASN A 79 -2.99 -7.13 0.57
N LEU A 80 -2.46 -7.34 -0.64
CA LEU A 80 -2.04 -6.29 -1.56
C LEU A 80 -3.22 -5.80 -2.39
N TYR A 81 -3.38 -4.50 -2.46
CA TYR A 81 -4.44 -3.80 -3.20
C TYR A 81 -3.86 -2.84 -4.22
N ARG A 82 -4.65 -2.52 -5.23
CA ARG A 82 -4.40 -1.40 -6.15
C ARG A 82 -5.62 -0.50 -6.26
N GLU A 83 -5.39 0.79 -6.46
CA GLU A 83 -6.45 1.76 -6.79
C GLU A 83 -6.77 1.65 -8.28
N GLU A 84 -8.04 1.43 -8.60
CA GLU A 84 -8.52 1.42 -9.99
C GLU A 84 -8.86 2.84 -10.46
N PRO A 85 -8.97 3.10 -11.79
CA PRO A 85 -9.26 4.43 -12.33
C PRO A 85 -10.58 5.05 -11.86
N ASP A 86 -11.54 4.24 -11.44
CA ASP A 86 -12.82 4.69 -10.88
C ASP A 86 -12.76 4.99 -9.37
N GLY A 87 -11.57 4.87 -8.75
CA GLY A 87 -11.34 5.06 -7.33
C GLY A 87 -11.66 3.86 -6.45
N THR A 88 -12.11 2.74 -7.03
CA THR A 88 -12.27 1.49 -6.28
C THR A 88 -10.91 0.85 -5.99
N GLN A 89 -10.85 -0.02 -4.97
CA GLN A 89 -9.63 -0.75 -4.63
C GLN A 89 -9.82 -2.24 -4.91
N ARG A 90 -8.97 -2.80 -5.77
CA ARG A 90 -8.99 -4.21 -6.12
C ARG A 90 -7.97 -4.98 -5.28
N ASN A 91 -8.42 -6.05 -4.60
CA ASN A 91 -7.54 -6.99 -3.92
C ASN A 91 -6.82 -7.85 -4.96
N LEU A 92 -5.49 -7.79 -4.98
CA LEU A 92 -4.64 -8.54 -5.89
C LEU A 92 -4.26 -9.93 -5.33
N THR A 93 -4.33 -10.07 -4.01
CA THR A 93 -3.92 -11.28 -3.29
C THR A 93 -5.00 -11.71 -2.29
N PRO A 94 -6.22 -12.12 -2.76
CA PRO A 94 -7.32 -12.52 -1.89
C PRO A 94 -7.01 -13.89 -1.26
N LEU A 95 -6.03 -13.93 -0.34
CA LEU A 95 -5.50 -15.12 0.29
C LEU A 95 -5.51 -14.96 1.81
N GLU A 96 -5.66 -16.07 2.52
CA GLU A 96 -5.36 -16.17 3.95
C GLU A 96 -3.83 -16.18 4.15
N ALA A 97 -3.22 -15.02 3.93
CA ALA A 97 -1.78 -14.81 3.97
C ALA A 97 -1.43 -13.35 4.29
N GLU A 98 -0.28 -13.14 4.92
CA GLU A 98 0.21 -11.84 5.36
C GLU A 98 1.22 -11.27 4.35
N PHE A 99 0.82 -10.30 3.55
CA PHE A 99 1.67 -9.52 2.64
C PHE A 99 2.19 -8.24 3.31
N GLY A 100 1.89 -8.02 4.57
CA GLY A 100 2.36 -6.93 5.38
C GLY A 100 2.90 -7.40 6.71
N VAL A 101 3.41 -6.46 7.47
CA VAL A 101 3.88 -6.64 8.86
C VAL A 101 3.48 -5.42 9.67
N PRO A 102 3.23 -5.54 10.98
CA PRO A 102 3.02 -4.39 11.84
C PRO A 102 4.20 -3.42 11.74
N LEU A 103 3.93 -2.12 11.61
CA LEU A 103 4.94 -1.06 11.45
C LEU A 103 5.63 -0.70 12.78
N TRP A 104 6.35 -1.66 13.38
CA TRP A 104 7.22 -1.42 14.52
C TRP A 104 8.41 -0.53 14.15
N GLU A 105 8.86 -0.63 12.90
CA GLU A 105 9.91 0.19 12.30
C GLU A 105 9.38 0.77 10.99
N LEU A 106 9.61 2.06 10.78
CA LEU A 106 9.24 2.73 9.53
C LEU A 106 10.21 2.34 8.41
N GLY A 107 9.68 2.16 7.20
CA GLY A 107 10.49 1.84 6.02
C GLY A 107 10.56 0.35 5.66
N TYR A 108 9.85 -0.52 6.37
CA TYR A 108 9.66 -1.90 5.93
C TYR A 108 9.07 -1.96 4.53
N ALA A 109 9.55 -2.92 3.72
CA ALA A 109 9.03 -3.19 2.39
C ALA A 109 8.82 -4.70 2.22
N THR A 110 7.61 -5.09 1.81
CA THR A 110 7.23 -6.48 1.56
C THR A 110 6.99 -6.74 0.08
N TYR A 111 6.96 -5.70 -0.75
CA TYR A 111 6.88 -5.85 -2.19
C TYR A 111 7.64 -4.74 -2.92
N ALA A 112 7.98 -5.01 -4.17
CA ALA A 112 8.64 -4.06 -5.06
C ALA A 112 8.22 -4.31 -6.51
N PHE A 113 8.16 -3.23 -7.30
CA PHE A 113 7.86 -3.32 -8.73
C PHE A 113 9.10 -3.66 -9.56
N LEU A 114 8.93 -4.52 -10.54
CA LEU A 114 9.85 -4.68 -11.66
C LEU A 114 9.55 -3.59 -12.70
N SER A 115 10.50 -3.37 -13.59
CA SER A 115 10.36 -2.39 -14.69
C SER A 115 9.23 -2.71 -15.67
N ASP A 116 8.81 -3.98 -15.75
CA ASP A 116 7.69 -4.45 -16.58
C ASP A 116 6.33 -4.38 -15.86
N GLY A 117 6.30 -3.85 -14.64
CA GLY A 117 5.09 -3.67 -13.83
C GLY A 117 4.69 -4.88 -12.97
N ARG A 118 5.37 -6.03 -13.13
CA ARG A 118 5.17 -7.15 -12.19
C ARG A 118 5.69 -6.78 -10.81
N ILE A 119 5.23 -7.51 -9.80
CA ILE A 119 5.54 -7.28 -8.40
C ILE A 119 6.26 -8.50 -7.83
N ALA A 120 7.46 -8.30 -7.30
CA ALA A 120 8.09 -9.26 -6.39
C ALA A 120 7.55 -9.01 -4.99
N CYS A 121 7.07 -10.04 -4.29
CA CYS A 121 6.51 -9.89 -2.96
C CYS A 121 6.99 -10.98 -2.00
N VAL A 122 7.14 -10.60 -0.73
CA VAL A 122 7.38 -11.51 0.38
C VAL A 122 6.07 -11.62 1.17
N TYR A 123 5.64 -12.82 1.46
CA TYR A 123 4.45 -13.04 2.27
C TYR A 123 4.62 -14.23 3.20
N ARG A 124 3.79 -14.28 4.24
CA ARG A 124 3.74 -15.39 5.20
C ARG A 124 2.41 -16.10 5.11
N ARG A 125 2.45 -17.41 4.94
CA ARG A 125 1.27 -18.27 4.97
C ARG A 125 1.57 -19.52 5.80
N ASP A 126 0.65 -19.91 6.67
CA ASP A 126 0.80 -21.07 7.57
C ASP A 126 2.11 -21.04 8.38
N GLY A 127 2.55 -19.85 8.80
CA GLY A 127 3.79 -19.64 9.54
C GLY A 127 5.09 -19.69 8.70
N VAL A 128 5.00 -19.94 7.39
CA VAL A 128 6.15 -20.04 6.47
C VAL A 128 6.25 -18.80 5.60
N HIS A 129 7.48 -18.28 5.46
CA HIS A 129 7.79 -17.16 4.56
C HIS A 129 7.97 -17.67 3.12
N HIS A 130 7.43 -16.91 2.19
CA HIS A 130 7.49 -17.16 0.76
C HIS A 130 7.97 -15.90 0.03
N LEU A 131 8.71 -16.11 -1.06
CA LEU A 131 8.99 -15.10 -2.07
C LEU A 131 8.18 -15.48 -3.31
N GLY A 132 7.43 -14.55 -3.88
CA GLY A 132 6.57 -14.80 -5.03
C GLY A 132 6.60 -13.66 -6.04
N MET A 133 6.08 -13.96 -7.20
CA MET A 133 5.86 -13.00 -8.29
C MET A 133 4.36 -12.85 -8.52
N LEU A 134 3.91 -11.61 -8.69
CA LEU A 134 2.52 -11.24 -8.93
C LEU A 134 2.42 -10.41 -10.20
N ASP A 135 1.49 -10.76 -11.08
CA ASP A 135 1.04 -9.89 -12.17
C ASP A 135 -0.17 -9.07 -11.68
N PRO A 136 -0.06 -7.73 -11.57
CA PRO A 136 -1.14 -6.91 -11.02
C PRO A 136 -2.36 -6.79 -11.94
N ILE A 137 -2.27 -7.24 -13.21
CA ILE A 137 -3.39 -7.26 -14.15
C ILE A 137 -4.20 -8.55 -13.97
N ILE A 138 -3.53 -9.69 -13.92
CA ILE A 138 -4.15 -11.02 -13.83
C ILE A 138 -4.53 -11.31 -12.37
N GLY A 139 -3.69 -10.91 -11.43
CA GLY A 139 -3.78 -11.30 -10.02
C GLY A 139 -3.18 -12.69 -9.77
N GLY A 140 -3.10 -13.06 -8.49
CA GLY A 140 -2.51 -14.32 -8.08
C GLY A 140 -0.98 -14.27 -7.94
N VAL A 141 -0.45 -15.08 -7.05
CA VAL A 141 1.00 -15.12 -6.76
C VAL A 141 1.57 -16.45 -7.23
N ASP A 142 2.53 -16.39 -8.15
CA ASP A 142 3.34 -17.54 -8.57
C ASP A 142 4.60 -17.63 -7.71
N ARG A 143 4.99 -18.87 -7.37
CA ARG A 143 6.20 -19.18 -6.59
C ARG A 143 7.42 -19.35 -7.49
#